data_f7b4d46f60b699a7eb6bced376f624c1
#
_entry.id   f7b4d46f60b699a7eb6bced376f624c1
#
_cell.length_a   1.000
_cell.length_b   1.000
_cell.length_c   1.000
_cell.angle_alpha   90.00
_cell.angle_beta   90.00
_cell.angle_gamma   90.00
#
_symmetry.space_group_name_H-M   'P 1'
#
loop_
_entity.id
_entity.type
_entity.pdbx_description
1 polymer ?
#
loop_
_entity_poly.entity_id
_entity_poly.type
_entity_poly.pdbx_seq_one_letter_code
_entity_poly.pdbx_strand_id
1 'polypeptide(L)'
;MTDRVPAGLQARRPSVSALVVGLAAAFSLAVGWYQLFGLRELHQYLEYDDGVWFGTSVRLAHGIFPYRNFVDDQPPGVPVAMLPFALLSRSAGTATAFAAARVVVPLVETVGVVALGLMLRHRGALTAAVACGAMAVYPVCLIDQRTVMLEPFCVTLCLLGLAAVFEGDGLTGRTGRLVVGGAFFGLAGSCKAFALLPFVVVTAALLASPTRRRLVPFLAGTAGSFAVVCGPFFVLAPSAFVHDVVVTQLTRTAGVEPSIFDRLTSLVGSPPSKVPTPLPDPNERALALLLAVAVVVLVVGGYAAGRLKAHGHPTRALLASSFTALDAVAIATVVFAGTALATPAAYYYHYAAFFGPFLALMLGLAAGRVALRAPTTAAVLTAVVLLAGAVHAVQVVRASRGGLPDVALIHRFVPAGACVLGDDAPTLLLADRFSSTVPGCTAVTDAFGTTISSDGGYPASSAKAESPATVKTWLDALEHADYVVLALAYQERRIPWEVPSLQNYLLNDFRTVHFTDYVVLKRKGNVGTGR
;
A
#
# COMPACT_ATOMS: atom_id res chain seq x y z
N MET A 1 24.18 -55.79 27.70
CA MET A 1 23.79 -55.17 26.43
C MET A 1 22.34 -54.74 26.58
N THR A 2 22.12 -53.51 26.93
CA THR A 2 20.76 -52.92 27.03
C THR A 2 20.65 -51.89 25.94
N ASP A 3 19.91 -52.26 24.88
CA ASP A 3 19.58 -51.39 23.74
C ASP A 3 18.83 -50.17 24.22
N ARG A 4 19.49 -49.02 24.18
CA ARG A 4 18.84 -47.71 24.28
C ARG A 4 18.23 -47.40 22.91
N VAL A 5 16.91 -47.56 22.80
CA VAL A 5 16.11 -47.02 21.69
C VAL A 5 16.32 -45.52 21.65
N PRO A 6 16.74 -44.93 20.51
CA PRO A 6 16.89 -43.47 20.41
C PRO A 6 15.50 -42.84 20.57
N ALA A 7 15.41 -41.80 21.43
CA ALA A 7 14.21 -41.02 21.65
C ALA A 7 13.76 -40.41 20.32
N GLY A 8 12.72 -41.01 19.73
CA GLY A 8 12.17 -40.61 18.47
C GLY A 8 11.76 -39.14 18.49
N LEU A 9 11.96 -38.46 17.36
CA LEU A 9 11.41 -37.20 17.00
C LEU A 9 9.88 -37.24 17.23
N GLN A 10 9.45 -36.92 18.44
CA GLN A 10 8.03 -36.61 18.67
C GLN A 10 7.74 -35.34 17.91
N ALA A 11 7.11 -35.44 16.75
CA ALA A 11 6.55 -34.33 16.02
C ALA A 11 5.65 -33.54 17.01
N ARG A 12 6.15 -32.38 17.49
CA ARG A 12 5.39 -31.51 18.39
C ARG A 12 4.12 -31.10 17.62
N ARG A 13 2.94 -31.54 18.10
CA ARG A 13 1.67 -31.10 17.55
C ARG A 13 1.66 -29.58 17.52
N PRO A 14 1.28 -28.94 16.39
CA PRO A 14 1.22 -27.49 16.30
C PRO A 14 0.27 -26.96 17.40
N SER A 15 0.65 -25.87 18.05
CA SER A 15 -0.23 -25.24 19.03
C SER A 15 -1.49 -24.72 18.30
N VAL A 16 -2.64 -24.67 19.00
CA VAL A 16 -3.90 -24.13 18.44
C VAL A 16 -3.69 -22.74 17.85
N SER A 17 -2.86 -21.91 18.50
CA SER A 17 -2.50 -20.57 17.97
C SER A 17 -1.76 -20.67 16.64
N ALA A 18 -0.84 -21.61 16.47
CA ALA A 18 -0.12 -21.79 15.20
C ALA A 18 -1.06 -22.27 14.08
N LEU A 19 -2.01 -23.15 14.39
CA LEU A 19 -3.02 -23.59 13.44
C LEU A 19 -3.90 -22.40 12.98
N VAL A 20 -4.36 -21.59 13.91
CA VAL A 20 -5.18 -20.40 13.62
C VAL A 20 -4.44 -19.42 12.72
N VAL A 21 -3.17 -19.11 13.02
CA VAL A 21 -2.33 -18.24 12.19
C VAL A 21 -2.16 -18.84 10.79
N GLY A 22 -1.89 -20.14 10.70
CA GLY A 22 -1.76 -20.84 9.41
C GLY A 22 -3.04 -20.79 8.58
N LEU A 23 -4.21 -20.97 9.20
CA LEU A 23 -5.51 -20.86 8.52
C LEU A 23 -5.80 -19.45 8.03
N ALA A 24 -5.52 -18.42 8.85
CA ALA A 24 -5.71 -17.02 8.44
C ALA A 24 -4.75 -16.64 7.30
N ALA A 25 -3.50 -17.08 7.35
CA ALA A 25 -2.52 -16.88 6.29
C ALA A 25 -2.93 -17.58 4.98
N ALA A 26 -3.36 -18.85 5.06
CA ALA A 26 -3.84 -19.60 3.91
C ALA A 26 -5.10 -18.97 3.30
N PHE A 27 -6.01 -18.46 4.13
CA PHE A 27 -7.19 -17.73 3.68
C PHE A 27 -6.82 -16.43 2.95
N SER A 28 -5.96 -15.59 3.53
CA SER A 28 -5.49 -14.35 2.90
C SER A 28 -4.88 -14.62 1.52
N LEU A 29 -3.97 -15.60 1.44
CA LEU A 29 -3.32 -16.00 0.19
C LEU A 29 -4.33 -16.51 -0.84
N ALA A 30 -5.23 -17.40 -0.41
CA ALA A 30 -6.25 -17.98 -1.29
C ALA A 30 -7.19 -16.91 -1.86
N VAL A 31 -7.60 -15.94 -1.06
CA VAL A 31 -8.45 -14.83 -1.51
C VAL A 31 -7.71 -13.94 -2.51
N GLY A 32 -6.44 -13.58 -2.23
CA GLY A 32 -5.65 -12.78 -3.16
C GLY A 32 -5.48 -13.46 -4.52
N TRP A 33 -5.10 -14.73 -4.53
CA TRP A 33 -4.98 -15.48 -5.79
C TRP A 33 -6.32 -15.76 -6.45
N TYR A 34 -7.41 -15.96 -5.68
CA TYR A 34 -8.74 -16.08 -6.25
C TYR A 34 -9.17 -14.82 -7.00
N GLN A 35 -8.84 -13.62 -6.50
CA GLN A 35 -9.10 -12.38 -7.21
C GLN A 35 -8.35 -12.35 -8.54
N LEU A 36 -7.06 -12.65 -8.54
CA LEU A 36 -6.22 -12.62 -9.74
C LEU A 36 -6.64 -13.66 -10.78
N PHE A 37 -6.82 -14.93 -10.37
CA PHE A 37 -7.05 -16.04 -11.29
C PHE A 37 -8.53 -16.41 -11.42
N GLY A 38 -9.26 -16.53 -10.30
CA GLY A 38 -10.68 -16.92 -10.27
C GLY A 38 -11.59 -15.83 -10.82
N LEU A 39 -11.33 -14.57 -10.46
CA LEU A 39 -12.06 -13.42 -10.99
C LEU A 39 -11.44 -12.85 -12.27
N ARG A 40 -10.32 -13.42 -12.75
CA ARG A 40 -9.62 -13.03 -13.99
C ARG A 40 -9.11 -11.60 -13.98
N GLU A 41 -8.69 -11.09 -12.82
CA GLU A 41 -8.23 -9.69 -12.68
C GLU A 41 -6.73 -9.50 -13.00
N LEU A 42 -5.99 -10.58 -13.26
CA LEU A 42 -4.55 -10.56 -13.47
C LEU A 42 -4.09 -9.57 -14.56
N HIS A 43 -4.86 -9.47 -15.65
CA HIS A 43 -4.58 -8.60 -16.80
C HIS A 43 -5.60 -7.45 -16.93
N GLN A 44 -6.32 -7.13 -15.85
CA GLN A 44 -7.27 -6.03 -15.87
C GLN A 44 -6.63 -4.73 -15.35
N TYR A 45 -7.23 -3.62 -15.73
CA TYR A 45 -6.97 -2.34 -15.10
C TYR A 45 -7.60 -2.37 -13.70
N LEU A 46 -6.78 -2.29 -12.67
CA LEU A 46 -7.24 -2.37 -11.28
C LEU A 46 -7.15 -1.02 -10.59
N GLU A 47 -5.99 -0.38 -10.67
CA GLU A 47 -5.68 0.88 -10.02
C GLU A 47 -4.63 1.65 -10.81
N TYR A 48 -4.64 2.99 -10.73
CA TYR A 48 -3.65 3.84 -11.38
C TYR A 48 -2.25 3.63 -10.81
N ASP A 49 -2.14 3.74 -9.49
CA ASP A 49 -0.88 3.67 -8.77
C ASP A 49 -0.18 2.30 -8.91
N ASP A 50 -0.95 1.21 -9.10
CA ASP A 50 -0.47 -0.13 -9.41
C ASP A 50 0.48 -0.13 -10.63
N GLY A 51 0.07 0.55 -11.70
CA GLY A 51 0.91 0.70 -12.89
C GLY A 51 2.02 1.73 -12.72
N VAL A 52 1.86 2.75 -11.89
CA VAL A 52 2.89 3.75 -11.63
C VAL A 52 4.09 3.08 -10.94
N TRP A 53 3.87 2.37 -9.84
CA TRP A 53 4.97 1.76 -9.09
C TRP A 53 5.64 0.63 -9.84
N PHE A 54 4.87 -0.20 -10.56
CA PHE A 54 5.47 -1.20 -11.42
C PHE A 54 6.13 -0.60 -12.66
N GLY A 55 5.56 0.46 -13.23
CA GLY A 55 6.15 1.22 -14.34
C GLY A 55 7.53 1.80 -13.98
N THR A 56 7.68 2.36 -12.77
CA THR A 56 9.00 2.78 -12.26
C THR A 56 9.99 1.60 -12.23
N SER A 57 9.54 0.41 -11.81
CA SER A 57 10.38 -0.80 -11.85
C SER A 57 10.80 -1.17 -13.27
N VAL A 58 9.89 -1.07 -14.25
CA VAL A 58 10.17 -1.33 -15.65
C VAL A 58 11.17 -0.30 -16.21
N ARG A 59 10.99 1.00 -15.93
CA ARG A 59 11.97 2.03 -16.30
C ARG A 59 13.34 1.72 -15.73
N LEU A 60 13.41 1.37 -14.45
CA LEU A 60 14.65 1.00 -13.77
C LEU A 60 15.29 -0.26 -14.41
N ALA A 61 14.49 -1.27 -14.77
CA ALA A 61 14.96 -2.44 -15.49
C ALA A 61 15.60 -2.09 -16.85
N HIS A 62 15.20 -0.99 -17.49
CA HIS A 62 15.77 -0.49 -18.75
C HIS A 62 16.87 0.55 -18.56
N GLY A 63 17.36 0.77 -17.33
CA GLY A 63 18.43 1.73 -17.03
C GLY A 63 17.98 3.19 -16.98
N ILE A 64 16.68 3.44 -16.86
CA ILE A 64 16.07 4.76 -16.73
C ILE A 64 15.74 4.95 -15.23
N PHE A 65 16.44 5.88 -14.57
CA PHE A 65 16.43 6.02 -13.12
C PHE A 65 15.41 7.06 -12.66
N PRO A 66 14.56 6.75 -11.64
CA PRO A 66 13.69 7.73 -11.01
C PRO A 66 14.50 8.89 -10.44
N TYR A 67 13.87 10.03 -10.29
CA TYR A 67 14.43 11.33 -9.86
C TYR A 67 15.46 11.93 -10.84
N ARG A 68 16.24 11.11 -11.52
CA ARG A 68 17.23 11.57 -12.51
C ARG A 68 16.62 11.77 -13.89
N ASN A 69 15.80 10.83 -14.34
CA ASN A 69 15.27 10.80 -15.71
C ASN A 69 13.77 11.10 -15.78
N PHE A 70 13.05 10.93 -14.69
CA PHE A 70 11.62 11.20 -14.55
C PHE A 70 11.27 11.42 -13.09
N VAL A 71 10.13 12.08 -12.86
CA VAL A 71 9.58 12.34 -11.51
C VAL A 71 9.02 11.06 -10.92
N ASP A 72 9.35 10.80 -9.65
CA ASP A 72 8.75 9.76 -8.82
C ASP A 72 8.52 10.33 -7.41
N ASP A 73 7.28 10.46 -6.98
CA ASP A 73 6.93 11.14 -5.74
C ASP A 73 6.98 10.26 -4.49
N GLN A 74 7.48 9.02 -4.61
CA GLN A 74 7.63 8.07 -3.50
C GLN A 74 9.07 7.53 -3.42
N PRO A 75 9.50 7.02 -2.24
CA PRO A 75 10.79 6.34 -2.11
C PRO A 75 10.86 5.07 -2.95
N PRO A 76 12.07 4.65 -3.41
CA PRO A 76 12.24 3.64 -4.46
C PRO A 76 12.11 2.17 -3.99
N GLY A 77 11.70 1.91 -2.74
CA GLY A 77 11.73 0.56 -2.15
C GLY A 77 10.89 -0.47 -2.87
N VAL A 78 9.65 -0.15 -3.24
CA VAL A 78 8.78 -1.07 -3.99
C VAL A 78 9.29 -1.24 -5.43
N PRO A 79 9.62 -0.19 -6.18
CA PRO A 79 10.28 -0.33 -7.48
C PRO A 79 11.53 -1.23 -7.46
N VAL A 80 12.38 -1.09 -6.47
CA VAL A 80 13.58 -1.96 -6.31
C VAL A 80 13.18 -3.41 -5.98
N ALA A 81 12.21 -3.62 -5.10
CA ALA A 81 11.72 -4.97 -4.75
C ALA A 81 11.07 -5.68 -5.96
N MET A 82 10.43 -4.93 -6.85
CA MET A 82 9.77 -5.46 -8.06
C MET A 82 10.71 -5.59 -9.26
N LEU A 83 11.95 -5.13 -9.17
CA LEU A 83 12.93 -5.20 -10.26
C LEU A 83 13.11 -6.61 -10.86
N PRO A 84 13.16 -7.72 -10.10
CA PRO A 84 13.27 -9.06 -10.67
C PRO A 84 12.14 -9.40 -11.64
N PHE A 85 10.91 -8.97 -11.36
CA PHE A 85 9.75 -9.15 -12.24
C PHE A 85 9.78 -8.18 -13.41
N ALA A 86 10.18 -6.93 -13.18
CA ALA A 86 10.30 -5.92 -14.22
C ALA A 86 11.35 -6.29 -15.29
N LEU A 87 12.40 -7.04 -14.94
CA LEU A 87 13.39 -7.56 -15.91
C LEU A 87 12.75 -8.49 -16.95
N LEU A 88 11.63 -9.16 -16.64
CA LEU A 88 10.89 -9.97 -17.61
C LEU A 88 10.34 -9.11 -18.77
N SER A 89 10.15 -7.81 -18.57
CA SER A 89 9.66 -6.91 -19.61
C SER A 89 10.58 -6.83 -20.82
N ARG A 90 11.88 -7.12 -20.63
CA ARG A 90 12.88 -7.12 -21.70
C ARG A 90 12.69 -8.25 -22.72
N SER A 91 12.07 -9.36 -22.33
CA SER A 91 11.93 -10.56 -23.16
C SER A 91 10.48 -11.01 -23.37
N ALA A 92 9.62 -10.76 -22.39
CA ALA A 92 8.23 -11.28 -22.38
C ALA A 92 7.16 -10.17 -22.49
N GLY A 93 7.57 -8.91 -22.61
CA GLY A 93 6.69 -7.75 -22.63
C GLY A 93 6.30 -7.24 -21.24
N THR A 94 5.80 -6.00 -21.20
CA THR A 94 5.43 -5.31 -19.95
C THR A 94 4.18 -5.90 -19.32
N ALA A 95 3.20 -6.36 -20.12
CA ALA A 95 1.97 -7.00 -19.63
C ALA A 95 2.25 -8.29 -18.85
N THR A 96 3.13 -9.17 -19.39
CA THR A 96 3.54 -10.41 -18.70
C THR A 96 4.32 -10.11 -17.42
N ALA A 97 5.24 -9.16 -17.47
CA ALA A 97 6.03 -8.74 -16.33
C ALA A 97 5.13 -8.17 -15.21
N PHE A 98 4.13 -7.37 -15.57
CA PHE A 98 3.17 -6.78 -14.64
C PHE A 98 2.28 -7.85 -13.98
N ALA A 99 1.80 -8.81 -14.77
CA ALA A 99 1.05 -9.96 -14.25
C ALA A 99 1.89 -10.77 -13.24
N ALA A 100 3.18 -11.04 -13.55
CA ALA A 100 4.07 -11.75 -12.65
C ALA A 100 4.30 -11.00 -11.33
N ALA A 101 4.45 -9.67 -11.37
CA ALA A 101 4.57 -8.83 -10.18
C ALA A 101 3.31 -8.90 -9.30
N ARG A 102 2.11 -8.82 -9.89
CA ARG A 102 0.84 -8.92 -9.15
C ARG A 102 0.68 -10.25 -8.39
N VAL A 103 1.14 -11.36 -8.96
CA VAL A 103 1.04 -12.70 -8.31
C VAL A 103 1.81 -12.77 -7.00
N VAL A 104 2.85 -11.95 -6.82
CA VAL A 104 3.69 -11.97 -5.61
C VAL A 104 3.09 -11.17 -4.46
N VAL A 105 2.29 -10.14 -4.74
CA VAL A 105 1.77 -9.25 -3.69
C VAL A 105 0.93 -9.98 -2.63
N PRO A 106 0.05 -10.96 -2.97
CA PRO A 106 -0.65 -11.75 -1.95
C PRO A 106 0.28 -12.52 -1.01
N LEU A 107 1.48 -12.92 -1.48
CA LEU A 107 2.49 -13.55 -0.60
C LEU A 107 3.05 -12.53 0.39
N VAL A 108 3.31 -11.30 -0.04
CA VAL A 108 3.78 -10.21 0.85
C VAL A 108 2.77 -9.94 1.95
N GLU A 109 1.49 -9.77 1.60
CA GLU A 109 0.41 -9.55 2.56
C GLU A 109 0.27 -10.73 3.55
N THR A 110 0.36 -11.96 3.03
CA THR A 110 0.34 -13.19 3.85
C THR A 110 1.47 -13.22 4.87
N VAL A 111 2.68 -12.76 4.51
CA VAL A 111 3.80 -12.62 5.45
C VAL A 111 3.45 -11.63 6.56
N GLY A 112 2.74 -10.55 6.26
CA GLY A 112 2.20 -9.60 7.25
C GLY A 112 1.26 -10.27 8.25
N VAL A 113 0.31 -11.07 7.76
CA VAL A 113 -0.63 -11.86 8.60
C VAL A 113 0.15 -12.81 9.53
N VAL A 114 1.16 -13.51 8.99
CA VAL A 114 2.00 -14.42 9.78
C VAL A 114 2.81 -13.64 10.84
N ALA A 115 3.41 -12.51 10.48
CA ALA A 115 4.16 -11.66 11.42
C ALA A 115 3.29 -11.21 12.60
N LEU A 116 2.07 -10.75 12.30
CA LEU A 116 1.07 -10.38 13.31
C LEU A 116 0.71 -11.56 14.22
N GLY A 117 0.46 -12.72 13.65
CA GLY A 117 0.14 -13.94 14.39
C GLY A 117 1.28 -14.42 15.28
N LEU A 118 2.53 -14.43 14.78
CA LEU A 118 3.71 -14.80 15.55
C LEU A 118 3.95 -13.87 16.74
N MET A 119 3.68 -12.57 16.58
CA MET A 119 3.77 -11.58 17.66
C MET A 119 2.74 -11.85 18.76
N LEU A 120 1.53 -12.32 18.40
CA LEU A 120 0.42 -12.49 19.35
C LEU A 120 0.20 -13.92 19.87
N ARG A 121 0.91 -14.93 19.34
CA ARG A 121 0.68 -16.35 19.68
C ARG A 121 0.76 -16.65 21.19
N HIS A 122 1.56 -15.89 21.95
CA HIS A 122 1.72 -16.05 23.39
C HIS A 122 0.48 -15.58 24.18
N ARG A 123 -0.36 -14.76 23.58
CA ARG A 123 -1.64 -14.27 24.15
C ARG A 123 -2.82 -15.24 23.95
N GLY A 124 -2.59 -16.33 23.22
CA GLY A 124 -3.58 -17.39 22.98
C GLY A 124 -4.25 -17.34 21.62
N ALA A 125 -4.98 -18.42 21.31
CA ALA A 125 -5.55 -18.64 19.97
C ALA A 125 -6.59 -17.59 19.58
N LEU A 126 -7.43 -17.13 20.51
CA LEU A 126 -8.46 -16.14 20.20
C LEU A 126 -7.86 -14.78 19.85
N THR A 127 -6.85 -14.32 20.58
CA THR A 127 -6.11 -13.10 20.27
C THR A 127 -5.54 -13.14 18.86
N ALA A 128 -4.88 -14.25 18.51
CA ALA A 128 -4.33 -14.46 17.18
C ALA A 128 -5.45 -14.55 16.11
N ALA A 129 -6.56 -15.24 16.40
CA ALA A 129 -7.69 -15.37 15.49
C ALA A 129 -8.32 -14.02 15.14
N VAL A 130 -8.54 -13.16 16.14
CA VAL A 130 -9.11 -11.83 15.92
C VAL A 130 -8.15 -10.96 15.10
N ALA A 131 -6.89 -10.87 15.50
CA ALA A 131 -5.93 -10.02 14.81
C ALA A 131 -5.68 -10.47 13.36
N CYS A 132 -5.30 -11.75 13.18
CA CYS A 132 -5.01 -12.28 11.84
C CYS A 132 -6.28 -12.35 10.97
N GLY A 133 -7.42 -12.73 11.56
CA GLY A 133 -8.70 -12.77 10.85
C GLY A 133 -9.17 -11.39 10.43
N ALA A 134 -9.12 -10.39 11.32
CA ALA A 134 -9.49 -9.02 10.99
C ALA A 134 -8.61 -8.44 9.87
N MET A 135 -7.30 -8.66 9.91
CA MET A 135 -6.40 -8.26 8.81
C MET A 135 -6.75 -8.98 7.51
N ALA A 136 -6.98 -10.31 7.55
CA ALA A 136 -7.25 -11.12 6.37
C ALA A 136 -8.62 -10.84 5.71
N VAL A 137 -9.58 -10.24 6.43
CA VAL A 137 -10.88 -9.81 5.89
C VAL A 137 -11.00 -8.29 5.78
N TYR A 138 -9.94 -7.54 6.04
CA TYR A 138 -10.00 -6.09 5.94
C TYR A 138 -10.14 -5.66 4.46
N PRO A 139 -11.23 -4.96 4.09
CA PRO A 139 -11.59 -4.81 2.67
C PRO A 139 -10.51 -4.16 1.81
N VAL A 140 -9.85 -3.12 2.34
CA VAL A 140 -8.83 -2.38 1.58
C VAL A 140 -7.54 -3.18 1.43
N CYS A 141 -7.13 -3.98 2.42
CA CYS A 141 -6.04 -4.94 2.27
C CYS A 141 -6.36 -5.97 1.17
N LEU A 142 -7.61 -6.45 1.10
CA LEU A 142 -8.04 -7.39 0.05
C LEU A 142 -8.03 -6.76 -1.35
N ILE A 143 -8.27 -5.46 -1.47
CA ILE A 143 -8.16 -4.75 -2.74
C ILE A 143 -6.69 -4.59 -3.11
N ASP A 144 -5.86 -4.10 -2.19
CA ASP A 144 -4.48 -3.75 -2.46
C ASP A 144 -3.59 -4.98 -2.70
N GLN A 145 -3.87 -6.12 -2.07
CA GLN A 145 -3.06 -7.34 -2.24
C GLN A 145 -3.03 -7.91 -3.66
N ARG A 146 -3.93 -7.51 -4.55
CA ARG A 146 -3.97 -7.93 -5.97
C ARG A 146 -3.26 -6.94 -6.91
N THR A 147 -2.68 -5.88 -6.37
CA THR A 147 -2.05 -4.76 -7.09
C THR A 147 -0.65 -4.49 -6.53
N VAL A 148 0.23 -3.89 -7.34
CA VAL A 148 1.58 -3.51 -6.90
C VAL A 148 1.52 -2.14 -6.19
N MET A 149 0.65 -2.04 -5.16
CA MET A 149 0.57 -0.85 -4.30
C MET A 149 1.70 -0.84 -3.27
N LEU A 150 1.96 0.32 -2.69
CA LEU A 150 3.04 0.51 -1.70
C LEU A 150 2.67 -0.04 -0.31
N GLU A 151 1.38 0.00 0.04
CA GLU A 151 0.88 -0.34 1.37
C GLU A 151 1.16 -1.78 1.78
N PRO A 152 0.92 -2.82 0.96
CA PRO A 152 1.22 -4.20 1.33
C PRO A 152 2.67 -4.41 1.74
N PHE A 153 3.63 -3.78 1.04
CA PHE A 153 5.05 -3.85 1.35
C PHE A 153 5.39 -3.08 2.61
N CYS A 154 4.95 -1.83 2.69
CA CYS A 154 5.24 -0.93 3.80
C CYS A 154 4.71 -1.49 5.13
N VAL A 155 3.43 -1.92 5.19
CA VAL A 155 2.84 -2.42 6.43
C VAL A 155 3.38 -3.78 6.84
N THR A 156 3.63 -4.68 5.88
CA THR A 156 4.23 -5.99 6.17
C THR A 156 5.62 -5.82 6.80
N LEU A 157 6.45 -4.93 6.26
CA LEU A 157 7.75 -4.61 6.84
C LEU A 157 7.64 -3.97 8.22
N CYS A 158 6.66 -3.09 8.45
CA CYS A 158 6.38 -2.55 9.79
C CYS A 158 5.98 -3.64 10.78
N LEU A 159 5.12 -4.59 10.39
CA LEU A 159 4.71 -5.72 11.24
C LEU A 159 5.88 -6.66 11.55
N LEU A 160 6.77 -6.94 10.59
CA LEU A 160 8.01 -7.68 10.80
C LEU A 160 8.94 -6.93 11.76
N GLY A 161 9.04 -5.61 11.62
CA GLY A 161 9.78 -4.75 12.53
C GLY A 161 9.25 -4.84 13.96
N LEU A 162 7.94 -4.73 14.15
CA LEU A 162 7.29 -4.91 15.45
C LEU A 162 7.54 -6.31 16.02
N ALA A 163 7.35 -7.37 15.21
CA ALA A 163 7.59 -8.75 15.64
C ALA A 163 9.05 -8.99 16.06
N ALA A 164 10.00 -8.28 15.47
CA ALA A 164 11.42 -8.35 15.87
C ALA A 164 11.70 -7.57 17.16
N VAL A 165 11.10 -6.39 17.35
CA VAL A 165 11.32 -5.52 18.51
C VAL A 165 10.65 -6.04 19.78
N PHE A 166 9.55 -6.79 19.65
CA PHE A 166 8.83 -7.34 20.81
C PHE A 166 9.22 -8.79 21.10
N GLU A 167 9.32 -9.13 22.40
CA GLU A 167 9.47 -10.47 22.92
C GLU A 167 8.40 -10.70 23.99
N GLY A 168 7.34 -11.41 23.61
CA GLY A 168 6.10 -11.40 24.37
C GLY A 168 5.48 -9.99 24.35
N ASP A 169 5.16 -9.48 25.53
CA ASP A 169 4.51 -8.17 25.71
C ASP A 169 5.49 -7.02 25.94
N GLY A 170 6.77 -7.32 26.06
CA GLY A 170 7.84 -6.37 26.34
C GLY A 170 8.77 -6.13 25.16
N LEU A 171 9.50 -5.02 25.23
CA LEU A 171 10.57 -4.73 24.28
C LEU A 171 11.74 -5.70 24.49
N THR A 172 12.27 -6.27 23.40
CA THR A 172 13.39 -7.22 23.48
C THR A 172 14.66 -6.58 24.03
N GLY A 173 15.45 -7.36 24.78
CA GLY A 173 16.79 -6.97 25.22
C GLY A 173 17.90 -7.34 24.22
N ARG A 174 17.59 -8.09 23.16
CA ARG A 174 18.57 -8.67 22.25
C ARG A 174 18.95 -7.69 21.14
N THR A 175 20.22 -7.24 21.13
CA THR A 175 20.74 -6.28 20.14
C THR A 175 20.48 -6.71 18.70
N GLY A 176 20.71 -7.97 18.34
CA GLY A 176 20.47 -8.46 16.98
C GLY A 176 19.02 -8.31 16.53
N ARG A 177 18.05 -8.57 17.43
CA ARG A 177 16.62 -8.36 17.12
C ARG A 177 16.26 -6.89 16.95
N LEU A 178 16.90 -5.98 17.71
CA LEU A 178 16.72 -4.55 17.57
C LEU A 178 17.27 -4.04 16.23
N VAL A 179 18.46 -4.50 15.82
CA VAL A 179 19.01 -4.19 14.50
C VAL A 179 18.09 -4.68 13.38
N VAL A 180 17.63 -5.93 13.46
CA VAL A 180 16.69 -6.50 12.46
C VAL A 180 15.36 -5.76 12.45
N GLY A 181 14.81 -5.44 13.64
CA GLY A 181 13.57 -4.65 13.73
C GLY A 181 13.73 -3.26 13.13
N GLY A 182 14.85 -2.59 13.44
CA GLY A 182 15.20 -1.31 12.80
C GLY A 182 15.35 -1.45 11.29
N ALA A 183 16.03 -2.50 10.82
CA ALA A 183 16.21 -2.72 9.39
C ALA A 183 14.87 -2.89 8.65
N PHE A 184 13.90 -3.58 9.23
CA PHE A 184 12.56 -3.67 8.65
C PHE A 184 11.84 -2.30 8.61
N PHE A 185 12.01 -1.45 9.64
CA PHE A 185 11.46 -0.09 9.60
C PHE A 185 12.15 0.79 8.55
N GLY A 186 13.46 0.66 8.36
CA GLY A 186 14.16 1.39 7.30
C GLY A 186 13.76 0.94 5.90
N LEU A 187 13.58 -0.37 5.68
CA LEU A 187 13.00 -0.91 4.44
C LEU A 187 11.56 -0.45 4.25
N ALA A 188 10.73 -0.42 5.30
CA ALA A 188 9.36 0.10 5.22
C ALA A 188 9.34 1.58 4.83
N GLY A 189 10.24 2.40 5.42
CA GLY A 189 10.42 3.81 5.08
C GLY A 189 10.89 4.04 3.65
N SER A 190 11.66 3.10 3.09
CA SER A 190 12.03 3.14 1.68
C SER A 190 10.88 2.80 0.72
N CYS A 191 9.77 2.22 1.23
CA CYS A 191 8.56 1.98 0.43
C CYS A 191 7.59 3.17 0.50
N LYS A 192 7.34 3.71 1.70
CA LYS A 192 6.41 4.82 1.91
C LYS A 192 6.68 5.55 3.23
N ALA A 193 6.52 6.86 3.24
CA ALA A 193 6.72 7.70 4.43
C ALA A 193 5.79 7.32 5.61
N PHE A 194 4.70 6.61 5.37
CA PHE A 194 3.78 6.14 6.43
C PHE A 194 4.46 5.24 7.47
N ALA A 195 5.54 4.57 7.11
CA ALA A 195 6.36 3.81 8.05
C ALA A 195 6.89 4.64 9.24
N LEU A 196 7.02 5.97 9.07
CA LEU A 196 7.40 6.88 10.15
C LEU A 196 6.41 6.87 11.31
N LEU A 197 5.13 6.58 11.07
CA LEU A 197 4.10 6.61 12.11
C LEU A 197 4.35 5.55 13.20
N PRO A 198 4.40 4.24 12.90
CA PRO A 198 4.77 3.23 13.89
C PRO A 198 6.24 3.33 14.33
N PHE A 199 7.16 3.78 13.47
CA PHE A 199 8.57 3.98 13.81
C PHE A 199 8.75 4.98 14.96
N VAL A 200 8.09 6.14 14.90
CA VAL A 200 8.14 7.16 15.96
C VAL A 200 7.59 6.61 17.27
N VAL A 201 6.48 5.86 17.22
CA VAL A 201 5.89 5.23 18.42
C VAL A 201 6.83 4.22 19.05
N VAL A 202 7.45 3.35 18.25
CA VAL A 202 8.44 2.37 18.74
C VAL A 202 9.68 3.06 19.29
N THR A 203 10.16 4.11 18.61
CA THR A 203 11.30 4.93 19.07
C THR A 203 11.00 5.56 20.43
N ALA A 204 9.81 6.15 20.61
CA ALA A 204 9.37 6.71 21.88
C ALA A 204 9.30 5.64 22.99
N ALA A 205 8.79 4.44 22.68
CA ALA A 205 8.73 3.33 23.62
C ALA A 205 10.13 2.85 24.04
N LEU A 206 11.09 2.79 23.10
CA LEU A 206 12.49 2.47 23.39
C LEU A 206 13.17 3.55 24.25
N LEU A 207 12.90 4.84 23.99
CA LEU A 207 13.40 5.97 24.78
C LEU A 207 12.85 5.96 26.21
N ALA A 208 11.56 5.61 26.38
CA ALA A 208 10.92 5.48 27.69
C ALA A 208 11.38 4.23 28.45
N SER A 209 12.06 3.30 27.80
CA SER A 209 12.61 2.10 28.43
C SER A 209 13.77 2.45 29.37
N PRO A 210 13.93 1.75 30.52
CA PRO A 210 15.05 1.96 31.45
C PRO A 210 16.43 1.85 30.79
N THR A 211 16.54 1.16 29.67
CA THR A 211 17.79 0.95 28.93
C THR A 211 17.76 1.71 27.59
N ARG A 212 17.99 3.02 27.63
CA ARG A 212 18.07 3.90 26.42
C ARG A 212 19.11 3.45 25.40
N ARG A 213 20.13 2.68 25.82
CA ARG A 213 21.14 2.09 24.91
C ARG A 213 20.54 1.16 23.86
N ARG A 214 19.31 0.68 24.07
CA ARG A 214 18.56 -0.13 23.07
C ARG A 214 18.17 0.63 21.83
N LEU A 215 18.13 1.97 21.88
CA LEU A 215 17.79 2.82 20.74
C LEU A 215 18.85 2.77 19.64
N VAL A 216 20.14 2.79 20.02
CA VAL A 216 21.24 2.86 19.05
C VAL A 216 21.21 1.71 18.02
N PRO A 217 21.16 0.41 18.41
CA PRO A 217 21.10 -0.66 17.42
C PRO A 217 19.83 -0.63 16.57
N PHE A 218 18.70 -0.19 17.11
CA PHE A 218 17.46 -0.01 16.35
C PHE A 218 17.61 1.07 15.28
N LEU A 219 18.08 2.27 15.65
CA LEU A 219 18.31 3.36 14.71
C LEU A 219 19.39 3.03 13.68
N ALA A 220 20.45 2.33 14.06
CA ALA A 220 21.51 1.89 13.14
C ALA A 220 20.95 0.93 12.08
N GLY A 221 20.11 -0.03 12.49
CA GLY A 221 19.40 -0.91 11.55
C GLY A 221 18.50 -0.11 10.59
N THR A 222 17.73 0.84 11.11
CA THR A 222 16.82 1.69 10.32
C THR A 222 17.59 2.53 9.30
N ALA A 223 18.59 3.29 9.76
CA ALA A 223 19.36 4.17 8.90
C ALA A 223 20.16 3.37 7.86
N GLY A 224 20.76 2.24 8.25
CA GLY A 224 21.55 1.40 7.36
C GLY A 224 20.72 0.81 6.22
N SER A 225 19.56 0.21 6.52
CA SER A 225 18.70 -0.38 5.49
C SER A 225 18.05 0.66 4.58
N PHE A 226 17.60 1.79 5.13
CA PHE A 226 17.11 2.91 4.34
C PHE A 226 18.19 3.46 3.41
N ALA A 227 19.41 3.67 3.91
CA ALA A 227 20.52 4.17 3.12
C ALA A 227 20.94 3.20 1.99
N VAL A 228 20.86 1.89 2.23
CA VAL A 228 21.17 0.89 1.19
C VAL A 228 20.18 0.99 0.02
N VAL A 229 18.90 1.19 0.28
CA VAL A 229 17.88 1.27 -0.77
C VAL A 229 17.81 2.66 -1.39
N CYS A 230 17.72 3.71 -0.59
CA CYS A 230 17.50 5.09 -1.08
C CYS A 230 18.82 5.80 -1.46
N GLY A 231 19.94 5.43 -0.82
CA GLY A 231 21.24 6.10 -1.00
C GLY A 231 21.72 6.17 -2.45
N PRO A 232 21.69 5.09 -3.25
CA PRO A 232 22.08 5.16 -4.65
C PRO A 232 21.31 6.20 -5.46
N PHE A 233 20.01 6.29 -5.28
CA PHE A 233 19.14 7.26 -5.97
C PHE A 233 19.36 8.69 -5.49
N PHE A 234 19.55 8.87 -4.18
CA PHE A 234 19.91 10.16 -3.60
C PHE A 234 21.25 10.67 -4.16
N VAL A 235 22.28 9.82 -4.27
CA VAL A 235 23.58 10.20 -4.83
C VAL A 235 23.47 10.57 -6.31
N LEU A 236 22.63 9.87 -7.07
CA LEU A 236 22.43 10.13 -8.50
C LEU A 236 21.72 11.46 -8.79
N ALA A 237 20.77 11.88 -7.94
CA ALA A 237 19.96 13.09 -8.14
C ALA A 237 19.48 13.68 -6.81
N PRO A 238 20.37 14.25 -5.97
CA PRO A 238 20.04 14.60 -4.58
C PRO A 238 18.93 15.66 -4.48
N SER A 239 18.94 16.69 -5.29
CA SER A 239 17.93 17.76 -5.26
C SER A 239 16.56 17.26 -5.73
N ALA A 240 16.50 16.50 -6.81
CA ALA A 240 15.26 15.94 -7.32
C ALA A 240 14.70 14.88 -6.35
N PHE A 241 15.55 14.01 -5.79
CA PHE A 241 15.12 13.05 -4.78
C PHE A 241 14.45 13.72 -3.58
N VAL A 242 15.08 14.77 -3.02
CA VAL A 242 14.49 15.50 -1.88
C VAL A 242 13.22 16.23 -2.30
N HIS A 243 13.23 16.86 -3.48
CA HIS A 243 12.06 17.56 -3.99
C HIS A 243 10.87 16.60 -4.16
N ASP A 244 11.07 15.51 -4.89
CA ASP A 244 9.98 14.59 -5.24
C ASP A 244 9.47 13.82 -4.01
N VAL A 245 10.37 13.23 -3.21
CA VAL A 245 10.02 12.35 -2.08
C VAL A 245 9.56 13.13 -0.84
N VAL A 246 10.07 14.37 -0.64
CA VAL A 246 9.78 15.12 0.59
C VAL A 246 8.95 16.35 0.31
N VAL A 247 9.42 17.25 -0.56
CA VAL A 247 8.76 18.55 -0.75
C VAL A 247 7.40 18.36 -1.40
N THR A 248 7.30 17.58 -2.47
CA THR A 248 6.04 17.27 -3.16
C THR A 248 5.01 16.66 -2.21
N GLN A 249 5.41 15.73 -1.33
CA GLN A 249 4.49 15.13 -0.37
C GLN A 249 3.99 16.12 0.70
N LEU A 250 4.81 17.09 1.11
CA LEU A 250 4.44 18.11 2.10
C LEU A 250 3.60 19.25 1.52
N THR A 251 3.78 19.55 0.23
CA THR A 251 3.08 20.65 -0.47
C THR A 251 1.86 20.21 -1.26
N ARG A 252 1.65 18.91 -1.38
CA ARG A 252 0.57 18.28 -2.14
C ARG A 252 -0.81 18.72 -1.66
N THR A 253 -1.64 19.19 -2.57
CA THR A 253 -3.05 19.51 -2.32
C THR A 253 -3.95 18.50 -3.03
N ALA A 254 -5.11 18.17 -2.44
CA ALA A 254 -6.13 17.37 -3.09
C ALA A 254 -7.05 18.25 -3.93
N GLY A 255 -7.53 17.73 -5.08
CA GLY A 255 -8.54 18.41 -5.88
C GLY A 255 -9.93 18.39 -5.25
N VAL A 256 -10.32 17.23 -4.69
CA VAL A 256 -11.55 17.05 -3.90
C VAL A 256 -11.15 16.43 -2.56
N GLU A 257 -11.48 17.13 -1.49
CA GLU A 257 -11.20 16.65 -0.14
C GLU A 257 -12.38 15.84 0.38
N PRO A 258 -12.21 14.54 0.68
CA PRO A 258 -13.22 13.77 1.39
C PRO A 258 -13.50 14.40 2.76
N SER A 259 -14.75 14.35 3.21
CA SER A 259 -15.08 14.81 4.56
C SER A 259 -14.35 13.98 5.62
N ILE A 260 -14.16 14.53 6.81
CA ILE A 260 -13.56 13.80 7.94
C ILE A 260 -14.33 12.51 8.23
N PHE A 261 -15.64 12.51 8.04
CA PHE A 261 -16.47 11.33 8.21
C PHE A 261 -16.15 10.26 7.17
N ASP A 262 -16.00 10.62 5.90
CA ASP A 262 -15.64 9.68 4.83
C ASP A 262 -14.23 9.10 5.04
N ARG A 263 -13.29 9.89 5.55
CA ARG A 263 -11.95 9.41 5.92
C ARG A 263 -12.00 8.41 7.07
N LEU A 264 -12.75 8.72 8.13
CA LEU A 264 -12.90 7.82 9.27
C LEU A 264 -13.62 6.51 8.89
N THR A 265 -14.65 6.57 8.06
CA THR A 265 -15.32 5.36 7.56
C THR A 265 -14.41 4.53 6.66
N SER A 266 -13.60 5.19 5.84
CA SER A 266 -12.57 4.52 5.04
C SER A 266 -11.55 3.79 5.93
N LEU A 267 -11.06 4.44 7.00
CA LEU A 267 -10.12 3.85 7.96
C LEU A 267 -10.71 2.67 8.76
N VAL A 268 -12.01 2.47 8.80
CA VAL A 268 -12.62 1.26 9.37
C VAL A 268 -13.00 0.22 8.31
N GLY A 269 -12.56 0.41 7.06
CA GLY A 269 -12.67 -0.57 5.98
C GLY A 269 -13.83 -0.34 5.01
N SER A 270 -14.46 0.83 5.03
CA SER A 270 -15.52 1.22 4.09
C SER A 270 -15.03 2.34 3.18
N PRO A 271 -14.20 2.04 2.15
CA PRO A 271 -13.66 3.06 1.27
C PRO A 271 -14.80 3.78 0.52
N PRO A 272 -14.66 5.10 0.27
CA PRO A 272 -15.58 5.80 -0.61
C PRO A 272 -15.56 5.15 -1.98
N SER A 273 -16.70 5.10 -2.66
CA SER A 273 -16.76 4.55 -4.02
C SER A 273 -15.81 5.31 -4.94
N LYS A 274 -15.10 4.61 -5.81
CA LYS A 274 -14.21 5.20 -6.82
C LYS A 274 -14.96 6.08 -7.82
N VAL A 275 -16.28 5.90 -7.94
CA VAL A 275 -17.16 6.74 -8.74
C VAL A 275 -17.77 7.77 -7.78
N PRO A 276 -17.75 9.08 -8.10
CA PRO A 276 -18.49 10.06 -7.33
C PRO A 276 -20.00 9.85 -7.58
N THR A 277 -20.52 8.78 -6.98
CA THR A 277 -21.96 8.67 -6.80
C THR A 277 -22.34 9.65 -5.70
N PRO A 278 -23.40 10.43 -5.90
CA PRO A 278 -23.70 11.53 -5.01
C PRO A 278 -23.99 11.16 -3.55
N LEU A 279 -24.04 9.89 -3.19
CA LEU A 279 -24.12 9.42 -1.80
C LEU A 279 -23.78 7.93 -1.74
N PRO A 280 -22.90 7.44 -0.82
CA PRO A 280 -22.83 6.02 -0.49
C PRO A 280 -24.23 5.53 -0.10
N ASP A 281 -24.56 4.28 -0.46
CA ASP A 281 -25.82 3.65 -0.08
C ASP A 281 -26.03 3.82 1.46
N PRO A 282 -27.18 4.28 1.92
CA PRO A 282 -27.50 4.40 3.35
C PRO A 282 -27.19 3.12 4.15
N ASN A 283 -27.33 1.95 3.52
CA ASN A 283 -27.00 0.67 4.14
C ASN A 283 -25.48 0.46 4.32
N GLU A 284 -24.66 0.92 3.38
CA GLU A 284 -23.18 0.86 3.50
C GLU A 284 -22.68 1.79 4.62
N ARG A 285 -23.26 3.00 4.73
CA ARG A 285 -22.97 3.92 5.84
C ARG A 285 -23.39 3.36 7.20
N ALA A 286 -24.56 2.76 7.27
CA ALA A 286 -25.07 2.13 8.50
C ALA A 286 -24.16 0.97 8.92
N LEU A 287 -23.73 0.12 7.97
CA LEU A 287 -22.82 -0.98 8.25
C LEU A 287 -21.44 -0.49 8.72
N ALA A 288 -20.87 0.52 8.05
CA ALA A 288 -19.61 1.13 8.46
C ALA A 288 -19.68 1.74 9.87
N LEU A 289 -20.77 2.44 10.17
CA LEU A 289 -21.00 2.99 11.50
C LEU A 289 -21.15 1.88 12.56
N LEU A 290 -21.91 0.83 12.26
CA LEU A 290 -22.04 -0.33 13.16
C LEU A 290 -20.71 -1.02 13.41
N LEU A 291 -19.88 -1.19 12.38
CA LEU A 291 -18.53 -1.73 12.52
C LEU A 291 -17.64 -0.81 13.36
N ALA A 292 -17.66 0.51 13.13
CA ALA A 292 -16.92 1.47 13.93
C ALA A 292 -17.34 1.44 15.41
N VAL A 293 -18.65 1.41 15.69
CA VAL A 293 -19.19 1.27 17.05
C VAL A 293 -18.76 -0.06 17.67
N ALA A 294 -18.84 -1.18 16.93
CA ALA A 294 -18.40 -2.48 17.42
C ALA A 294 -16.91 -2.51 17.76
N VAL A 295 -16.07 -1.87 16.95
CA VAL A 295 -14.64 -1.68 17.20
C VAL A 295 -14.40 -0.89 18.48
N VAL A 296 -15.05 0.26 18.64
CA VAL A 296 -14.93 1.10 19.85
C VAL A 296 -15.40 0.33 21.10
N VAL A 297 -16.55 -0.33 21.03
CA VAL A 297 -17.09 -1.12 22.14
C VAL A 297 -16.16 -2.27 22.52
N LEU A 298 -15.60 -2.99 21.52
CA LEU A 298 -14.67 -4.09 21.77
C LEU A 298 -13.38 -3.58 22.43
N VAL A 299 -12.82 -2.48 21.92
CA VAL A 299 -11.59 -1.89 22.46
C VAL A 299 -11.81 -1.33 23.85
N VAL A 300 -12.78 -0.45 24.02
CA VAL A 300 -13.09 0.16 25.34
C VAL A 300 -13.52 -0.91 26.34
N GLY A 301 -14.41 -1.81 25.93
CA GLY A 301 -14.88 -2.93 26.77
C GLY A 301 -13.74 -3.88 27.15
N GLY A 302 -12.83 -4.21 26.21
CA GLY A 302 -11.67 -5.05 26.47
C GLY A 302 -10.71 -4.43 27.49
N TYR A 303 -10.39 -3.15 27.32
CA TYR A 303 -9.51 -2.44 28.26
C TYR A 303 -10.19 -2.12 29.60
N ALA A 304 -11.47 -1.80 29.62
CA ALA A 304 -12.25 -1.64 30.86
C ALA A 304 -12.36 -2.97 31.63
N ALA A 305 -12.66 -4.07 30.91
CA ALA A 305 -12.68 -5.41 31.49
C ALA A 305 -11.31 -5.78 32.09
N GLY A 306 -10.20 -5.33 31.57
CA GLY A 306 -8.87 -5.52 32.13
C GLY A 306 -8.68 -4.89 33.51
N ARG A 307 -9.37 -3.80 33.83
CA ARG A 307 -9.26 -3.09 35.12
C ARG A 307 -10.12 -3.69 36.23
N LEU A 308 -11.17 -4.45 35.92
CA LEU A 308 -12.01 -5.08 36.92
C LEU A 308 -11.26 -6.29 37.50
N LYS A 309 -11.18 -6.47 38.82
CA LYS A 309 -10.46 -7.56 39.49
C LYS A 309 -10.91 -8.94 39.00
N ALA A 310 -10.00 -9.75 38.47
CA ALA A 310 -10.27 -11.13 38.11
C ALA A 310 -10.37 -11.97 39.39
N HIS A 311 -11.57 -12.45 39.70
CA HIS A 311 -11.80 -13.35 40.83
C HIS A 311 -11.24 -14.74 40.49
N GLY A 312 -10.29 -15.26 41.27
CA GLY A 312 -9.98 -16.67 41.35
C GLY A 312 -8.65 -17.21 40.82
N HIS A 313 -7.85 -16.45 40.02
CA HIS A 313 -6.52 -16.91 39.60
C HIS A 313 -5.49 -15.77 39.54
N PRO A 314 -4.41 -15.80 40.36
CA PRO A 314 -3.45 -14.70 40.45
C PRO A 314 -2.69 -14.42 39.17
N THR A 315 -2.32 -15.44 38.39
CA THR A 315 -1.63 -15.27 37.11
C THR A 315 -2.50 -14.68 36.00
N ARG A 316 -3.78 -15.04 35.91
CA ARG A 316 -4.74 -14.46 34.97
C ARG A 316 -5.15 -13.04 35.36
N ALA A 317 -5.18 -12.74 36.66
CA ALA A 317 -5.44 -11.40 37.19
C ALA A 317 -4.30 -10.42 36.82
N LEU A 318 -3.04 -10.86 36.88
CA LEU A 318 -1.88 -10.04 36.50
C LEU A 318 -1.90 -9.69 35.00
N LEU A 319 -2.15 -10.65 34.13
CA LEU A 319 -2.25 -10.44 32.68
C LEU A 319 -3.44 -9.56 32.30
N ALA A 320 -4.55 -9.65 33.04
CA ALA A 320 -5.74 -8.85 32.80
C ALA A 320 -5.61 -7.40 33.29
N SER A 321 -4.80 -7.16 34.32
CA SER A 321 -4.67 -5.85 34.97
C SER A 321 -3.52 -4.99 34.46
N SER A 322 -2.49 -5.61 33.82
CA SER A 322 -1.29 -4.89 33.36
C SER A 322 -1.46 -4.38 31.94
N PHE A 323 -1.36 -3.09 31.78
CA PHE A 323 -1.19 -2.43 30.49
C PHE A 323 0.28 -2.64 30.06
N THR A 324 0.50 -3.32 28.95
CA THR A 324 1.84 -3.72 28.52
C THR A 324 2.44 -2.74 27.52
N ALA A 325 3.75 -2.85 27.25
CA ALA A 325 4.40 -2.05 26.21
C ALA A 325 3.80 -2.31 24.82
N LEU A 326 3.41 -3.56 24.53
CA LEU A 326 2.76 -3.91 23.27
C LEU A 326 1.39 -3.24 23.14
N ASP A 327 0.59 -3.21 24.21
CA ASP A 327 -0.69 -2.49 24.23
C ASP A 327 -0.49 -0.98 23.98
N ALA A 328 0.49 -0.38 24.67
CA ALA A 328 0.80 1.03 24.51
C ALA A 328 1.20 1.38 23.08
N VAL A 329 2.08 0.59 22.48
CA VAL A 329 2.52 0.79 21.10
C VAL A 329 1.38 0.57 20.11
N ALA A 330 0.55 -0.47 20.29
CA ALA A 330 -0.59 -0.72 19.41
C ALA A 330 -1.59 0.45 19.42
N ILE A 331 -2.00 0.92 20.62
CA ILE A 331 -2.94 2.04 20.76
C ILE A 331 -2.32 3.33 20.23
N ALA A 332 -1.08 3.64 20.63
CA ALA A 332 -0.41 4.85 20.19
C ALA A 332 -0.23 4.88 18.66
N THR A 333 0.08 3.72 18.03
CA THR A 333 0.17 3.62 16.58
C THR A 333 -1.18 3.86 15.92
N VAL A 334 -2.26 3.25 16.40
CA VAL A 334 -3.60 3.45 15.83
C VAL A 334 -4.07 4.90 15.99
N VAL A 335 -3.86 5.51 17.15
CA VAL A 335 -4.25 6.91 17.38
C VAL A 335 -3.41 7.85 16.52
N PHE A 336 -2.09 7.67 16.51
CA PHE A 336 -1.19 8.54 15.75
C PHE A 336 -1.39 8.38 14.24
N ALA A 337 -1.46 7.13 13.74
CA ALA A 337 -1.70 6.87 12.32
C ALA A 337 -3.11 7.32 11.91
N GLY A 338 -4.13 7.03 12.70
CA GLY A 338 -5.49 7.48 12.43
C GLY A 338 -5.60 9.00 12.33
N THR A 339 -4.99 9.74 13.26
CA THR A 339 -4.94 11.20 13.21
C THR A 339 -4.14 11.69 12.01
N ALA A 340 -2.93 11.15 11.81
CA ALA A 340 -2.04 11.56 10.72
C ALA A 340 -2.63 11.28 9.32
N LEU A 341 -3.44 10.25 9.16
CA LEU A 341 -4.10 9.93 7.89
C LEU A 341 -5.43 10.68 7.70
N ALA A 342 -6.11 11.04 8.78
CA ALA A 342 -7.39 11.74 8.70
C ALA A 342 -7.27 13.27 8.48
N THR A 343 -6.13 13.88 8.79
CA THR A 343 -5.97 15.35 8.81
C THR A 343 -5.38 16.00 7.54
N PRO A 344 -4.51 15.36 6.71
CA PRO A 344 -3.93 16.02 5.55
C PRO A 344 -4.96 16.37 4.49
N ALA A 345 -4.67 17.38 3.66
CA ALA A 345 -5.51 17.78 2.54
C ALA A 345 -5.73 16.61 1.56
N ALA A 346 -4.67 15.90 1.18
CA ALA A 346 -4.75 14.72 0.31
C ALA A 346 -5.08 13.45 1.10
N TYR A 347 -6.17 12.77 0.73
CA TYR A 347 -6.56 11.48 1.27
C TYR A 347 -6.98 10.53 0.15
N TYR A 348 -6.42 9.33 0.14
CA TYR A 348 -6.76 8.26 -0.79
C TYR A 348 -7.23 7.03 -0.04
N TYR A 349 -8.19 6.30 -0.61
CA TYR A 349 -8.83 5.16 0.06
C TYR A 349 -7.84 4.06 0.47
N HIS A 350 -6.79 3.83 -0.34
CA HIS A 350 -5.76 2.82 -0.08
C HIS A 350 -4.90 3.12 1.17
N TYR A 351 -4.94 4.35 1.72
CA TYR A 351 -4.30 4.65 3.01
C TYR A 351 -4.83 3.80 4.15
N ALA A 352 -6.09 3.34 4.03
CA ALA A 352 -6.70 2.45 4.98
C ALA A 352 -6.05 1.05 5.01
N ALA A 353 -5.43 0.58 3.90
CA ALA A 353 -4.68 -0.68 3.90
C ALA A 353 -3.44 -0.61 4.80
N PHE A 354 -2.80 0.55 4.93
CA PHE A 354 -1.74 0.74 5.90
C PHE A 354 -2.25 0.75 7.34
N PHE A 355 -3.40 1.36 7.59
CA PHE A 355 -3.99 1.50 8.93
C PHE A 355 -4.60 0.20 9.47
N GLY A 356 -5.31 -0.55 8.62
CA GLY A 356 -6.09 -1.74 9.00
C GLY A 356 -5.32 -2.79 9.81
N PRO A 357 -4.09 -3.18 9.47
CA PRO A 357 -3.31 -4.16 10.23
C PRO A 357 -2.95 -3.72 11.66
N PHE A 358 -2.73 -2.42 11.91
CA PHE A 358 -2.53 -1.91 13.27
C PHE A 358 -3.83 -1.89 14.07
N LEU A 359 -4.95 -1.57 13.42
CA LEU A 359 -6.28 -1.71 14.00
C LEU A 359 -6.56 -3.18 14.36
N ALA A 360 -6.23 -4.11 13.48
CA ALA A 360 -6.38 -5.55 13.72
C ALA A 360 -5.52 -6.04 14.90
N LEU A 361 -4.28 -5.53 15.05
CA LEU A 361 -3.43 -5.77 16.21
C LEU A 361 -4.14 -5.32 17.51
N MET A 362 -4.63 -4.10 17.54
CA MET A 362 -5.32 -3.53 18.70
C MET A 362 -6.60 -4.32 19.05
N LEU A 363 -7.38 -4.71 18.03
CA LEU A 363 -8.59 -5.54 18.21
C LEU A 363 -8.26 -6.91 18.80
N GLY A 364 -7.20 -7.57 18.31
CA GLY A 364 -6.76 -8.84 18.85
C GLY A 364 -6.38 -8.75 20.32
N LEU A 365 -5.60 -7.72 20.70
CA LEU A 365 -5.22 -7.47 22.10
C LEU A 365 -6.45 -7.22 23.00
N ALA A 366 -7.41 -6.43 22.53
CA ALA A 366 -8.65 -6.17 23.26
C ALA A 366 -9.51 -7.44 23.43
N ALA A 367 -9.71 -8.21 22.36
CA ALA A 367 -10.46 -9.47 22.38
C ALA A 367 -9.83 -10.50 23.32
N GLY A 368 -8.49 -10.61 23.34
CA GLY A 368 -7.78 -11.46 24.29
C GLY A 368 -8.07 -11.11 25.75
N ARG A 369 -8.23 -9.84 26.07
CA ARG A 369 -8.59 -9.38 27.44
C ARG A 369 -10.03 -9.75 27.82
N VAL A 370 -10.97 -9.59 26.90
CA VAL A 370 -12.35 -10.05 27.09
C VAL A 370 -12.37 -11.57 27.31
N ALA A 371 -11.59 -12.32 26.53
CA ALA A 371 -11.53 -13.78 26.61
C ALA A 371 -11.05 -14.32 27.95
N LEU A 372 -10.18 -13.58 28.65
CA LEU A 372 -9.73 -13.97 29.99
C LEU A 372 -10.87 -14.02 31.02
N ARG A 373 -11.98 -13.35 30.77
CA ARG A 373 -13.14 -13.23 31.69
C ARG A 373 -14.39 -13.91 31.19
N ALA A 374 -14.65 -13.73 29.90
CA ALA A 374 -15.85 -14.21 29.23
C ALA A 374 -15.46 -14.88 27.90
N PRO A 375 -14.82 -16.07 27.94
CA PRO A 375 -14.27 -16.69 26.73
C PRO A 375 -15.34 -17.00 25.68
N THR A 376 -16.52 -17.44 26.10
CA THR A 376 -17.65 -17.71 25.20
C THR A 376 -18.14 -16.43 24.53
N THR A 377 -18.36 -15.37 25.31
CA THR A 377 -18.78 -14.06 24.79
C THR A 377 -17.75 -13.50 23.81
N ALA A 378 -16.47 -13.58 24.16
CA ALA A 378 -15.39 -13.14 23.28
C ALA A 378 -15.34 -13.95 21.97
N ALA A 379 -15.54 -15.27 22.04
CA ALA A 379 -15.58 -16.13 20.84
C ALA A 379 -16.78 -15.80 19.93
N VAL A 380 -17.97 -15.61 20.51
CA VAL A 380 -19.16 -15.23 19.75
C VAL A 380 -19.00 -13.86 19.11
N LEU A 381 -18.55 -12.85 19.87
CA LEU A 381 -18.29 -11.50 19.32
C LEU A 381 -17.24 -11.54 18.20
N THR A 382 -16.18 -12.33 18.36
CA THR A 382 -15.15 -12.53 17.34
C THR A 382 -15.77 -13.12 16.07
N ALA A 383 -16.56 -14.18 16.19
CA ALA A 383 -17.20 -14.83 15.04
C ALA A 383 -18.13 -13.85 14.30
N VAL A 384 -18.92 -13.06 15.04
CA VAL A 384 -19.83 -12.06 14.45
C VAL A 384 -19.03 -10.97 13.72
N VAL A 385 -17.99 -10.42 14.34
CA VAL A 385 -17.16 -9.34 13.73
C VAL A 385 -16.44 -9.86 12.47
N LEU A 386 -15.84 -11.05 12.53
CA LEU A 386 -15.14 -11.62 11.37
C LEU A 386 -16.12 -11.99 10.24
N LEU A 387 -17.30 -12.51 10.57
CA LEU A 387 -18.32 -12.82 9.57
C LEU A 387 -18.86 -11.55 8.91
N ALA A 388 -19.22 -10.54 9.71
CA ALA A 388 -19.67 -9.24 9.20
C ALA A 388 -18.57 -8.57 8.34
N GLY A 389 -17.32 -8.60 8.80
CA GLY A 389 -16.17 -8.10 8.06
C GLY A 389 -15.97 -8.85 6.73
N ALA A 390 -16.11 -10.19 6.73
CA ALA A 390 -15.99 -10.98 5.51
C ALA A 390 -17.12 -10.69 4.50
N VAL A 391 -18.37 -10.53 4.97
CA VAL A 391 -19.49 -10.14 4.11
C VAL A 391 -19.25 -8.76 3.50
N HIS A 392 -18.84 -7.80 4.32
CA HIS A 392 -18.52 -6.46 3.85
C HIS A 392 -17.34 -6.47 2.85
N ALA A 393 -16.29 -7.23 3.14
CA ALA A 393 -15.15 -7.39 2.24
C ALA A 393 -15.55 -7.94 0.87
N VAL A 394 -16.46 -8.92 0.82
CA VAL A 394 -16.99 -9.45 -0.45
C VAL A 394 -17.72 -8.37 -1.24
N GLN A 395 -18.51 -7.51 -0.58
CA GLN A 395 -19.22 -6.41 -1.23
C GLN A 395 -18.23 -5.40 -1.81
N VAL A 396 -17.23 -4.97 -1.02
CA VAL A 396 -16.21 -4.01 -1.46
C VAL A 396 -15.36 -4.56 -2.61
N VAL A 397 -14.92 -5.82 -2.52
CA VAL A 397 -14.15 -6.48 -3.60
C VAL A 397 -14.97 -6.57 -4.89
N ARG A 398 -16.27 -6.87 -4.80
CA ARG A 398 -17.16 -6.89 -5.98
C ARG A 398 -17.34 -5.51 -6.58
N ALA A 399 -17.47 -4.46 -5.76
CA ALA A 399 -17.62 -3.09 -6.22
C ALA A 399 -16.33 -2.51 -6.83
N SER A 400 -15.16 -3.03 -6.42
CA SER A 400 -13.84 -2.56 -6.88
C SER A 400 -13.26 -3.37 -8.04
N ARG A 401 -14.08 -4.14 -8.77
CA ARG A 401 -13.61 -4.93 -9.91
C ARG A 401 -12.98 -4.06 -10.99
N GLY A 402 -11.88 -4.54 -11.54
CA GLY A 402 -11.21 -3.90 -12.64
C GLY A 402 -12.01 -3.94 -13.94
N GLY A 403 -11.72 -2.98 -14.81
CA GLY A 403 -12.19 -2.97 -16.19
C GLY A 403 -11.14 -3.51 -17.15
N LEU A 404 -11.56 -3.92 -18.33
CA LEU A 404 -10.61 -4.22 -19.41
C LEU A 404 -10.34 -2.92 -20.17
N PRO A 405 -9.08 -2.44 -20.17
CA PRO A 405 -8.69 -1.45 -21.18
C PRO A 405 -8.81 -2.12 -22.55
N ASP A 406 -9.22 -1.41 -23.56
CA ASP A 406 -9.20 -1.94 -24.93
C ASP A 406 -7.77 -1.98 -25.48
N VAL A 407 -7.00 -2.94 -24.96
CA VAL A 407 -5.58 -3.17 -25.31
C VAL A 407 -5.45 -3.44 -26.81
N ALA A 408 -6.41 -4.18 -27.39
CA ALA A 408 -6.40 -4.49 -28.82
C ALA A 408 -6.44 -3.24 -29.68
N LEU A 409 -7.17 -2.22 -29.22
CA LEU A 409 -7.27 -0.95 -29.88
C LEU A 409 -5.94 -0.17 -29.85
N ILE A 410 -5.29 -0.14 -28.71
CA ILE A 410 -3.97 0.51 -28.59
C ILE A 410 -2.95 -0.21 -29.47
N HIS A 411 -2.93 -1.55 -29.50
CA HIS A 411 -2.06 -2.33 -30.38
C HIS A 411 -2.27 -2.02 -31.86
N ARG A 412 -3.51 -1.75 -32.28
CA ARG A 412 -3.85 -1.47 -33.68
C ARG A 412 -3.27 -0.12 -34.17
N PHE A 413 -3.27 0.89 -33.31
CA PHE A 413 -2.91 2.25 -33.71
C PHE A 413 -1.52 2.67 -33.27
N VAL A 414 -0.95 2.05 -32.23
CA VAL A 414 0.36 2.39 -31.69
C VAL A 414 1.35 1.25 -31.96
N PRO A 415 2.38 1.46 -32.77
CA PRO A 415 3.42 0.45 -33.03
C PRO A 415 4.19 0.08 -31.75
N ALA A 416 4.72 -1.14 -31.70
CA ALA A 416 5.63 -1.52 -30.63
C ALA A 416 6.92 -0.68 -30.69
N GLY A 417 7.41 -0.27 -29.53
CA GLY A 417 8.63 0.51 -29.40
C GLY A 417 8.52 2.01 -29.75
N ALA A 418 7.36 2.49 -30.20
CA ALA A 418 7.12 3.92 -30.42
C ALA A 418 7.29 4.73 -29.13
N CYS A 419 7.63 6.01 -29.26
CA CYS A 419 7.62 6.93 -28.12
C CYS A 419 6.19 7.35 -27.81
N VAL A 420 5.64 6.83 -26.71
CA VAL A 420 4.26 7.06 -26.29
C VAL A 420 4.23 7.89 -25.01
N LEU A 421 3.57 9.03 -25.08
CA LEU A 421 3.18 9.79 -23.91
C LEU A 421 1.75 9.39 -23.52
N GLY A 422 1.55 8.91 -22.30
CA GLY A 422 0.24 8.56 -21.79
C GLY A 422 -0.01 9.16 -20.42
N ASP A 423 -1.26 9.42 -20.13
CA ASP A 423 -1.71 9.87 -18.82
C ASP A 423 -2.03 8.70 -17.86
N ASP A 424 -1.89 7.45 -18.34
CA ASP A 424 -2.28 6.25 -17.63
C ASP A 424 -1.29 5.09 -17.81
N ALA A 425 -0.35 4.97 -16.89
CA ALA A 425 0.72 3.97 -16.94
C ALA A 425 0.20 2.51 -16.98
N PRO A 426 -0.81 2.09 -16.16
CA PRO A 426 -1.32 0.72 -16.20
C PRO A 426 -1.79 0.30 -17.59
N THR A 427 -2.49 1.17 -18.30
CA THR A 427 -2.98 0.91 -19.66
C THR A 427 -1.84 0.67 -20.63
N LEU A 428 -0.79 1.49 -20.58
CA LEU A 428 0.39 1.33 -21.44
C LEU A 428 1.18 0.04 -21.10
N LEU A 429 1.27 -0.32 -19.82
CA LEU A 429 1.88 -1.57 -19.37
C LEU A 429 1.12 -2.79 -19.90
N LEU A 430 -0.20 -2.80 -19.73
CA LEU A 430 -1.08 -3.89 -20.21
C LEU A 430 -1.10 -3.99 -21.75
N ALA A 431 -0.87 -2.88 -22.45
CA ALA A 431 -0.81 -2.82 -23.90
C ALA A 431 0.61 -3.07 -24.46
N ASP A 432 1.61 -3.41 -23.67
CA ASP A 432 3.02 -3.51 -24.13
C ASP A 432 3.49 -2.27 -24.94
N ARG A 433 3.06 -1.07 -24.51
CA ARG A 433 3.40 0.23 -25.14
C ARG A 433 4.06 1.20 -24.16
N PHE A 434 4.42 0.71 -22.98
CA PHE A 434 5.05 1.52 -21.95
C PHE A 434 6.55 1.78 -22.23
N SER A 435 7.25 0.81 -22.80
CA SER A 435 8.67 0.95 -23.12
C SER A 435 8.88 1.39 -24.58
N SER A 436 9.76 2.35 -24.79
CA SER A 436 10.13 2.86 -26.12
C SER A 436 11.52 2.39 -26.52
N THR A 437 11.72 2.17 -27.82
CA THR A 437 13.05 1.96 -28.43
C THR A 437 13.59 3.22 -29.11
N VAL A 438 12.81 4.30 -29.12
CA VAL A 438 13.17 5.57 -29.74
C VAL A 438 14.16 6.32 -28.83
N PRO A 439 15.37 6.67 -29.31
CA PRO A 439 16.31 7.48 -28.54
C PRO A 439 15.71 8.85 -28.20
N GLY A 440 15.91 9.31 -26.96
CA GLY A 440 15.41 10.60 -26.51
C GLY A 440 13.93 10.64 -26.15
N CYS A 441 13.22 9.50 -26.20
CA CYS A 441 11.84 9.43 -25.72
C CYS A 441 11.75 9.83 -24.26
N THR A 442 10.94 10.84 -23.95
CA THR A 442 10.75 11.31 -22.58
C THR A 442 10.04 10.25 -21.73
N ALA A 443 10.65 9.89 -20.63
CA ALA A 443 10.09 8.93 -19.70
C ALA A 443 9.09 9.64 -18.76
N VAL A 444 7.82 9.28 -18.86
CA VAL A 444 6.78 9.63 -17.88
C VAL A 444 6.21 8.33 -17.35
N THR A 445 6.18 8.20 -16.03
CA THR A 445 5.62 7.03 -15.35
C THR A 445 4.38 7.41 -14.57
N ASP A 446 4.48 8.45 -13.76
CA ASP A 446 3.39 9.04 -12.99
C ASP A 446 3.05 10.42 -13.57
N ALA A 447 1.98 10.48 -14.34
CA ALA A 447 1.50 11.74 -14.91
C ALA A 447 0.96 12.69 -13.82
N PHE A 448 0.29 12.15 -12.81
CA PHE A 448 -0.19 12.92 -11.67
C PHE A 448 0.97 13.47 -10.83
N GLY A 449 1.88 12.61 -10.39
CA GLY A 449 3.07 13.01 -9.63
C GLY A 449 3.95 14.01 -10.39
N THR A 450 4.13 13.83 -11.71
CA THR A 450 4.85 14.78 -12.57
C THR A 450 4.19 16.16 -12.56
N THR A 451 2.86 16.23 -12.64
CA THR A 451 2.13 17.49 -12.61
C THR A 451 2.25 18.18 -11.24
N ILE A 452 2.01 17.45 -10.15
CA ILE A 452 2.08 18.04 -8.80
C ILE A 452 3.51 18.43 -8.42
N SER A 453 4.52 17.69 -8.84
CA SER A 453 5.94 18.02 -8.59
C SER A 453 6.37 19.28 -9.31
N SER A 454 5.82 19.56 -10.50
CA SER A 454 6.16 20.76 -11.26
C SER A 454 5.51 22.03 -10.72
N ASP A 455 4.42 21.93 -9.95
CA ASP A 455 3.61 23.07 -9.50
C ASP A 455 3.26 23.05 -8.00
N GLY A 456 3.45 21.93 -7.32
CA GLY A 456 3.07 21.75 -5.92
C GLY A 456 1.56 21.68 -5.69
N GLY A 457 0.73 21.46 -6.72
CA GLY A 457 -0.71 21.38 -6.60
C GLY A 457 -1.39 20.44 -7.59
N TYR A 458 -2.68 20.17 -7.38
CA TYR A 458 -3.47 19.32 -8.25
C TYR A 458 -3.99 20.11 -9.47
N PRO A 459 -3.96 19.54 -10.70
CA PRO A 459 -4.31 20.25 -11.94
C PRO A 459 -5.73 20.78 -12.02
N ALA A 460 -6.68 20.18 -11.31
CA ALA A 460 -8.07 20.60 -11.32
C ALA A 460 -8.32 22.00 -10.71
N SER A 461 -7.38 22.53 -9.93
CA SER A 461 -7.41 23.93 -9.48
C SER A 461 -6.78 24.82 -10.55
N SER A 462 -7.58 25.31 -11.45
CA SER A 462 -7.27 26.01 -12.70
C SER A 462 -6.04 26.94 -12.72
N ALA A 463 -5.78 27.70 -11.68
CA ALA A 463 -4.68 28.66 -11.63
C ALA A 463 -3.27 28.01 -11.58
N LYS A 464 -3.16 26.81 -11.03
CA LYS A 464 -1.88 26.08 -10.92
C LYS A 464 -1.60 25.20 -12.14
N ALA A 465 -2.65 24.73 -12.82
CA ALA A 465 -2.51 23.99 -14.07
C ALA A 465 -1.84 24.82 -15.18
N GLU A 466 -1.95 26.14 -15.13
CA GLU A 466 -1.36 27.08 -16.08
C GLU A 466 0.03 27.57 -15.66
N SER A 467 0.62 27.00 -14.60
CA SER A 467 1.95 27.44 -14.19
C SER A 467 2.97 27.22 -15.32
N PRO A 468 3.90 28.17 -15.53
CA PRO A 468 4.90 28.05 -16.59
C PRO A 468 5.75 26.77 -16.45
N ALA A 469 5.99 26.32 -15.22
CA ALA A 469 6.77 25.11 -14.96
C ALA A 469 6.02 23.84 -15.41
N THR A 470 4.73 23.71 -15.06
CA THR A 470 3.88 22.60 -15.47
C THR A 470 3.71 22.57 -17.00
N VAL A 471 3.38 23.72 -17.60
CA VAL A 471 3.24 23.84 -19.05
C VAL A 471 4.52 23.44 -19.77
N LYS A 472 5.67 23.94 -19.31
CA LYS A 472 6.98 23.58 -19.89
C LYS A 472 7.24 22.08 -19.80
N THR A 473 7.02 21.47 -18.63
CA THR A 473 7.23 20.02 -18.42
C THR A 473 6.45 19.18 -19.44
N TRP A 474 5.19 19.53 -19.68
CA TRP A 474 4.34 18.78 -20.60
C TRP A 474 4.62 19.09 -22.07
N LEU A 475 5.01 20.32 -22.42
CA LEU A 475 5.47 20.64 -23.78
C LEU A 475 6.76 19.90 -24.12
N ASP A 476 7.74 19.86 -23.20
CA ASP A 476 8.98 19.12 -23.38
C ASP A 476 8.71 17.61 -23.58
N ALA A 477 7.74 17.03 -22.84
CA ALA A 477 7.34 15.63 -23.02
C ALA A 477 6.63 15.41 -24.36
N LEU A 478 5.73 16.32 -24.76
CA LEU A 478 5.04 16.26 -26.05
C LEU A 478 6.00 16.38 -27.23
N GLU A 479 7.04 17.20 -27.14
CA GLU A 479 8.01 17.41 -28.23
C GLU A 479 8.68 16.12 -28.69
N HIS A 480 8.86 15.16 -27.79
CA HIS A 480 9.54 13.88 -28.07
C HIS A 480 8.57 12.71 -28.35
N ALA A 481 7.25 12.90 -28.16
CA ALA A 481 6.28 11.84 -28.33
C ALA A 481 5.89 11.61 -29.78
N ASP A 482 5.89 10.36 -30.26
CA ASP A 482 5.32 9.96 -31.54
C ASP A 482 3.80 9.80 -31.46
N TYR A 483 3.34 9.31 -30.33
CA TYR A 483 1.95 9.05 -30.00
C TYR A 483 1.60 9.62 -28.63
N VAL A 484 0.34 10.05 -28.49
CA VAL A 484 -0.26 10.40 -27.20
C VAL A 484 -1.48 9.52 -26.99
N VAL A 485 -1.56 8.88 -25.82
CA VAL A 485 -2.68 8.03 -25.43
C VAL A 485 -3.31 8.62 -24.17
N LEU A 486 -4.57 9.05 -24.27
CA LEU A 486 -5.32 9.68 -23.20
C LEU A 486 -6.48 8.77 -22.78
N ALA A 487 -6.62 8.51 -21.49
CA ALA A 487 -7.76 7.79 -20.94
C ALA A 487 -8.90 8.76 -20.63
N LEU A 488 -9.98 8.70 -21.41
CA LEU A 488 -11.15 9.59 -21.24
C LEU A 488 -12.10 9.12 -20.14
N ALA A 489 -12.10 7.83 -19.84
CA ALA A 489 -13.03 7.21 -18.89
C ALA A 489 -12.80 7.66 -17.42
N TYR A 490 -11.65 8.23 -17.12
CA TYR A 490 -11.30 8.68 -15.78
C TYR A 490 -11.51 10.20 -15.67
N GLN A 491 -12.37 10.61 -14.74
CA GLN A 491 -12.68 12.02 -14.47
C GLN A 491 -11.48 12.81 -13.91
N GLU A 492 -10.44 12.13 -13.44
CA GLU A 492 -9.22 12.74 -12.94
C GLU A 492 -8.25 12.98 -14.10
N ARG A 493 -8.19 14.20 -14.55
CA ARG A 493 -7.21 14.62 -15.57
C ARG A 493 -5.84 14.81 -14.93
N ARG A 494 -5.00 13.84 -15.11
CA ARG A 494 -3.63 13.82 -14.53
C ARG A 494 -2.68 14.76 -15.23
N ILE A 495 -2.94 15.00 -16.53
CA ILE A 495 -2.24 16.01 -17.33
C ILE A 495 -3.22 17.14 -17.65
N PRO A 496 -2.83 18.41 -17.50
CA PRO A 496 -3.75 19.54 -17.69
C PRO A 496 -3.97 19.86 -19.18
N TRP A 497 -4.56 18.94 -19.94
CA TRP A 497 -4.79 19.07 -21.39
C TRP A 497 -5.67 20.26 -21.80
N GLU A 498 -6.41 20.85 -20.87
CA GLU A 498 -7.28 22.00 -21.12
C GLU A 498 -6.52 23.32 -21.16
N VAL A 499 -5.27 23.33 -20.71
CA VAL A 499 -4.41 24.51 -20.80
C VAL A 499 -4.22 24.88 -22.26
N PRO A 500 -4.52 26.13 -22.66
CA PRO A 500 -4.55 26.51 -24.08
C PRO A 500 -3.25 26.23 -24.84
N SER A 501 -2.11 26.40 -24.20
CA SER A 501 -0.80 26.10 -24.84
C SER A 501 -0.62 24.62 -25.16
N LEU A 502 -1.01 23.71 -24.23
CA LEU A 502 -0.94 22.27 -24.44
C LEU A 502 -1.97 21.81 -25.47
N GLN A 503 -3.19 22.34 -25.37
CA GLN A 503 -4.27 22.04 -26.34
C GLN A 503 -3.89 22.48 -27.77
N ASN A 504 -3.38 23.70 -27.91
CA ASN A 504 -2.93 24.19 -29.22
C ASN A 504 -1.79 23.35 -29.78
N TYR A 505 -0.82 22.92 -28.95
CA TYR A 505 0.26 22.05 -29.39
C TYR A 505 -0.28 20.70 -29.89
N LEU A 506 -1.22 20.09 -29.15
CA LEU A 506 -1.84 18.83 -29.58
C LEU A 506 -2.62 18.98 -30.89
N LEU A 507 -3.40 20.03 -31.04
CA LEU A 507 -4.16 20.29 -32.26
C LEU A 507 -3.30 20.58 -33.47
N ASN A 508 -2.18 21.29 -33.29
CA ASN A 508 -1.28 21.66 -34.37
C ASN A 508 -0.37 20.53 -34.82
N ASP A 509 0.19 19.77 -33.86
CA ASP A 509 1.26 18.81 -34.11
C ASP A 509 0.80 17.36 -34.18
N PHE A 510 -0.40 17.06 -33.70
CA PHE A 510 -0.96 15.70 -33.69
C PHE A 510 -2.26 15.62 -34.48
N ARG A 511 -2.58 14.42 -34.95
CA ARG A 511 -3.89 14.07 -35.51
C ARG A 511 -4.52 12.95 -34.72
N THR A 512 -5.81 13.01 -34.47
CA THR A 512 -6.58 11.93 -33.85
C THR A 512 -6.65 10.75 -34.83
N VAL A 513 -6.21 9.58 -34.37
CA VAL A 513 -6.32 8.33 -35.13
C VAL A 513 -7.38 7.41 -34.54
N HIS A 514 -7.75 7.64 -33.29
CA HIS A 514 -8.85 6.94 -32.63
C HIS A 514 -9.46 7.76 -31.50
N PHE A 515 -10.77 7.58 -31.29
CA PHE A 515 -11.54 8.27 -30.25
C PHE A 515 -12.68 7.37 -29.75
N THR A 516 -12.51 6.81 -28.55
CA THR A 516 -13.54 6.10 -27.76
C THR A 516 -13.29 6.36 -26.28
N ASP A 517 -13.15 5.29 -25.47
CA ASP A 517 -12.70 5.37 -24.07
C ASP A 517 -11.25 5.88 -23.97
N TYR A 518 -10.49 5.73 -25.05
CA TYR A 518 -9.14 6.29 -25.21
C TYR A 518 -9.09 7.19 -26.45
N VAL A 519 -8.38 8.31 -26.34
CA VAL A 519 -7.95 9.10 -27.47
C VAL A 519 -6.53 8.70 -27.83
N VAL A 520 -6.33 8.24 -29.06
CA VAL A 520 -4.99 7.98 -29.62
C VAL A 520 -4.70 9.07 -30.62
N LEU A 521 -3.64 9.85 -30.32
CA LEU A 521 -3.13 10.89 -31.20
C LEU A 521 -1.80 10.41 -31.78
N LYS A 522 -1.60 10.67 -33.08
CA LYS A 522 -0.35 10.42 -33.78
C LYS A 522 0.25 11.74 -34.24
N ARG A 523 1.57 11.91 -34.04
CA ARG A 523 2.29 13.08 -34.55
C ARG A 523 2.10 13.22 -36.06
N LYS A 524 1.80 14.43 -36.52
CA LYS A 524 1.77 14.76 -37.94
C LYS A 524 3.22 14.66 -38.45
N GLY A 525 3.46 13.85 -39.49
CA GLY A 525 4.76 13.83 -40.13
C GLY A 525 5.07 15.22 -40.71
N ASN A 526 6.30 15.70 -40.56
CA ASN A 526 6.73 16.89 -41.25
C ASN A 526 6.55 16.67 -42.77
N VAL A 527 5.61 17.37 -43.37
CA VAL A 527 5.53 17.53 -44.82
C VAL A 527 6.71 18.44 -45.20
N GLY A 528 7.87 17.83 -45.46
CA GLY A 528 9.00 18.48 -46.07
C GLY A 528 9.96 19.25 -45.16
N THR A 529 10.82 18.56 -44.45
CA THR A 529 12.24 18.89 -44.33
C THR A 529 12.98 17.58 -44.10
N GLY A 530 13.73 17.13 -45.12
CA GLY A 530 14.61 15.97 -45.01
C GLY A 530 15.63 16.19 -43.90
N ARG A 531 15.59 15.30 -42.93
CA ARG A 531 16.72 14.96 -42.05
C ARG A 531 16.87 13.45 -41.99
#